data_e31298400909ff184b5edc2b3a7c970e
#
_entry.id   e31298400909ff184b5edc2b3a7c970e
#
_cell.length_a   1.000
_cell.length_b   1.000
_cell.length_c   1.000
_cell.angle_alpha   90.00
_cell.angle_beta   90.00
_cell.angle_gamma   90.00
#
_symmetry.space_group_name_H-M   'P 1'
#
loop_
_entity.id
_entity.type
_entity.pdbx_description
1 polymer ?
#
loop_
_entity_poly.entity_id
_entity_poly.type
_entity_poly.pdbx_seq_one_letter_code
_entity_poly.pdbx_strand_id
1 'polypeptide(L)'
;MSSEKLLPSESTDYSFKDGLRIAEIYPDLRQGNAIQIATPEDMRRLSKDPYSPEHINKIAEQVKNPRYIRGLGGVGIEAAIIGNVGADKLQVVLYGWGGNFRHPNALREAITMTYNDPNAAYMVMNMPGVGNSGMLPKSARKKIRETGSYDSLGEYTGPVLDYVSEDYDYIVVGGHSLGARVATSSVSHMDSKVDELRLFDPVGSRNMGLVALAANFIGKEGLELMRYDKESLAPSAKELGLQFLSREDPKYVEVIEGFSERSNSEFVVPKQGWRQQFLTDTFALSKDGFAEDLLRAAPNVQREINIFTPEGSHLTNMRDIAYIVGIVNGEPRSTAAEARLFGILDGHTHNVMNVPAALALIYSLNTSKL
;
A
#
# COMPACT_ATOMS: atom_id res chain seq x y z
N MET A 1 38.75 -12.39 22.28
CA MET A 1 37.53 -12.64 23.06
C MET A 1 36.36 -12.27 22.15
N SER A 2 35.69 -13.30 21.64
CA SER A 2 34.67 -13.26 20.63
C SER A 2 33.37 -12.67 21.19
N SER A 3 32.85 -11.66 20.55
CA SER A 3 31.50 -11.14 20.78
C SER A 3 30.47 -11.89 19.92
N GLU A 4 30.50 -13.21 20.02
CA GLU A 4 29.43 -14.07 19.54
C GLU A 4 28.41 -14.28 20.64
N LYS A 5 27.54 -13.35 20.84
CA LYS A 5 26.25 -13.58 21.52
C LYS A 5 25.37 -12.37 21.29
N LEU A 6 24.33 -12.57 20.53
CA LEU A 6 23.00 -11.97 20.64
C LEU A 6 22.32 -11.88 19.25
N LEU A 7 22.16 -13.03 18.61
CA LEU A 7 21.01 -13.25 17.75
C LEU A 7 20.43 -14.60 18.14
N PRO A 8 19.20 -14.67 18.61
CA PRO A 8 18.52 -15.96 18.78
C PRO A 8 18.38 -16.58 17.40
N SER A 9 18.98 -17.76 17.22
CA SER A 9 18.93 -18.56 15.99
C SER A 9 17.62 -19.32 15.80
N GLU A 10 16.54 -18.88 16.42
CA GLU A 10 15.21 -19.47 16.33
C GLU A 10 14.14 -18.37 16.30
N SER A 11 14.09 -17.60 15.23
CA SER A 11 12.95 -16.69 14.97
C SER A 11 12.36 -16.92 13.60
N THR A 12 12.07 -18.14 13.31
CA THR A 12 11.18 -18.48 12.21
C THR A 12 9.76 -18.46 12.75
N ASP A 13 8.89 -17.65 12.19
CA ASP A 13 7.44 -17.62 12.39
C ASP A 13 6.86 -16.76 13.53
N TYR A 14 7.56 -15.84 14.15
CA TYR A 14 6.97 -15.09 15.28
C TYR A 14 5.86 -14.13 14.86
N SER A 15 5.93 -13.51 13.69
CA SER A 15 4.94 -12.52 13.24
C SER A 15 3.60 -13.11 12.80
N PHE A 16 3.58 -14.39 12.38
CA PHE A 16 2.36 -15.05 11.91
C PHE A 16 2.10 -16.38 12.63
N LYS A 17 2.56 -16.52 13.87
CA LYS A 17 2.38 -17.73 14.68
C LYS A 17 0.92 -18.16 14.80
N ASP A 18 0.03 -17.19 14.96
CA ASP A 18 -1.41 -17.39 15.08
C ASP A 18 -2.16 -17.09 13.77
N GLY A 19 -1.42 -16.89 12.67
CA GLY A 19 -1.97 -16.48 11.38
C GLY A 19 -2.23 -14.97 11.31
N LEU A 20 -3.28 -14.56 10.61
CA LEU A 20 -3.66 -13.16 10.49
C LEU A 20 -5.09 -12.98 11.01
N ARG A 21 -5.23 -12.21 12.06
CA ARG A 21 -6.50 -11.92 12.73
C ARG A 21 -6.82 -10.44 12.66
N ILE A 22 -8.10 -10.15 12.49
CA ILE A 22 -8.62 -8.79 12.55
C ILE A 22 -9.81 -8.73 13.51
N ALA A 23 -10.08 -7.55 14.03
CA ALA A 23 -11.33 -7.25 14.73
C ALA A 23 -11.82 -5.86 14.34
N GLU A 24 -13.12 -5.68 14.24
CA GLU A 24 -13.71 -4.36 14.06
C GLU A 24 -13.56 -3.55 15.35
N ILE A 25 -13.10 -2.31 15.20
CA ILE A 25 -12.91 -1.35 16.29
C ILE A 25 -13.92 -0.23 16.10
N TYR A 26 -14.82 -0.10 17.06
CA TYR A 26 -15.84 0.95 17.03
C TYR A 26 -15.30 2.30 17.54
N PRO A 27 -15.94 3.42 17.18
CA PRO A 27 -15.50 4.76 17.61
C PRO A 27 -15.38 4.93 19.14
N ASP A 28 -16.15 4.20 19.91
CA ASP A 28 -16.06 4.15 21.38
C ASP A 28 -14.94 3.22 21.89
N LEU A 29 -14.08 2.76 21.01
CA LEU A 29 -12.95 1.85 21.26
C LEU A 29 -13.36 0.46 21.77
N ARG A 30 -14.62 0.05 21.58
CA ARG A 30 -14.97 -1.34 21.73
C ARG A 30 -14.36 -2.16 20.60
N GLN A 31 -13.83 -3.28 20.96
CA GLN A 31 -13.37 -4.26 20.01
C GLN A 31 -14.47 -5.27 19.74
N GLY A 32 -14.77 -5.50 18.49
CA GLY A 32 -15.60 -6.61 18.04
C GLY A 32 -14.92 -7.97 18.24
N ASN A 33 -15.61 -9.03 17.88
CA ASN A 33 -15.02 -10.36 17.91
C ASN A 33 -13.83 -10.45 16.95
N ALA A 34 -12.75 -11.07 17.40
CA ALA A 34 -11.60 -11.33 16.55
C ALA A 34 -11.97 -12.38 15.49
N ILE A 35 -11.72 -12.06 14.24
CA ILE A 35 -11.96 -12.94 13.09
C ILE A 35 -10.60 -13.35 12.52
N GLN A 36 -10.39 -14.63 12.37
CA GLN A 36 -9.21 -15.15 11.71
C GLN A 36 -9.41 -15.09 10.20
N ILE A 37 -8.64 -14.24 9.51
CA ILE A 37 -8.71 -14.09 8.05
C ILE A 37 -7.73 -15.02 7.34
N ALA A 38 -6.71 -15.50 8.05
CA ALA A 38 -5.80 -16.53 7.56
C ALA A 38 -5.21 -17.32 8.71
N THR A 39 -5.10 -18.63 8.52
CA THR A 39 -4.35 -19.50 9.42
C THR A 39 -2.84 -19.35 9.21
N PRO A 40 -1.99 -19.82 10.15
CA PRO A 40 -0.54 -19.89 9.92
C PRO A 40 -0.17 -20.70 8.66
N GLU A 41 -0.99 -21.69 8.32
CA GLU A 41 -0.81 -22.52 7.12
C GLU A 41 -1.12 -21.70 5.84
N ASP A 42 -2.20 -20.92 5.83
CA ASP A 42 -2.52 -20.03 4.71
C ASP A 42 -1.42 -19.01 4.47
N MET A 43 -0.90 -18.43 5.54
CA MET A 43 0.21 -17.47 5.46
C MET A 43 1.47 -18.15 4.88
N ARG A 44 1.79 -19.37 5.35
CA ARG A 44 2.91 -20.14 4.81
C ARG A 44 2.69 -20.53 3.37
N ARG A 45 1.50 -21.01 3.02
CA ARG A 45 1.13 -21.39 1.66
C ARG A 45 1.32 -20.20 0.72
N LEU A 46 0.71 -19.05 0.98
CA LEU A 46 0.82 -17.85 0.15
C LEU A 46 2.25 -17.29 0.10
N SER A 47 3.04 -17.50 1.16
CA SER A 47 4.46 -17.08 1.16
C SER A 47 5.38 -18.07 0.44
N LYS A 48 4.98 -19.33 0.30
CA LYS A 48 5.83 -20.44 -0.18
C LYS A 48 5.28 -21.13 -1.43
N ASP A 49 4.05 -20.82 -1.85
CA ASP A 49 3.49 -21.46 -3.04
C ASP A 49 4.41 -21.23 -4.24
N PRO A 50 4.78 -22.30 -4.95
CA PRO A 50 5.51 -22.17 -6.19
C PRO A 50 4.58 -21.57 -7.24
N TYR A 51 4.56 -20.27 -7.34
CA TYR A 51 3.89 -19.61 -8.47
C TYR A 51 4.42 -20.21 -9.76
N SER A 52 3.52 -20.59 -10.65
CA SER A 52 3.97 -21.16 -11.91
C SER A 52 4.85 -20.14 -12.66
N PRO A 53 5.91 -20.58 -13.33
CA PRO A 53 6.72 -19.68 -14.17
C PRO A 53 5.87 -18.88 -15.14
N GLU A 54 4.78 -19.47 -15.63
CA GLU A 54 3.82 -18.82 -16.52
C GLU A 54 3.13 -17.64 -15.84
N HIS A 55 2.63 -17.80 -14.61
CA HIS A 55 2.00 -16.72 -13.86
C HIS A 55 2.99 -15.57 -13.59
N ILE A 56 4.19 -15.92 -13.12
CA ILE A 56 5.24 -14.93 -12.86
C ILE A 56 5.59 -14.15 -14.11
N ASN A 57 5.84 -14.84 -15.23
CA ASN A 57 6.19 -14.19 -16.48
C ASN A 57 5.06 -13.31 -17.00
N LYS A 58 3.80 -13.76 -16.88
CA LYS A 58 2.64 -12.95 -17.24
C LYS A 58 2.62 -11.62 -16.48
N ILE A 59 2.74 -11.67 -15.16
CA ILE A 59 2.70 -10.46 -14.32
C ILE A 59 3.92 -9.57 -14.61
N ALA A 60 5.12 -10.17 -14.72
CA ALA A 60 6.33 -9.43 -15.05
C ALA A 60 6.20 -8.69 -16.38
N GLU A 61 5.67 -9.33 -17.43
CA GLU A 61 5.44 -8.69 -18.73
C GLU A 61 4.42 -7.56 -18.66
N GLN A 62 3.34 -7.73 -17.89
CA GLN A 62 2.36 -6.67 -17.68
C GLN A 62 2.97 -5.45 -16.98
N VAL A 63 3.82 -5.67 -15.97
CA VAL A 63 4.54 -4.60 -15.27
C VAL A 63 5.60 -3.92 -16.16
N LYS A 64 6.25 -4.65 -17.05
CA LYS A 64 7.24 -4.10 -18.02
C LYS A 64 6.62 -3.12 -19.02
N ASN A 65 5.33 -3.25 -19.30
CA ASN A 65 4.63 -2.46 -20.29
C ASN A 65 3.66 -1.43 -19.63
N PRO A 66 4.16 -0.49 -18.81
CA PRO A 66 3.33 0.47 -18.14
C PRO A 66 2.72 1.45 -19.14
N ARG A 67 1.57 1.99 -18.77
CA ARG A 67 0.94 3.10 -19.46
C ARG A 67 1.42 4.42 -18.84
N TYR A 68 1.60 5.42 -19.67
CA TYR A 68 1.79 6.80 -19.25
C TYR A 68 0.49 7.54 -19.44
N ILE A 69 -0.20 7.84 -18.35
CA ILE A 69 -1.47 8.55 -18.37
C ILE A 69 -1.19 10.00 -18.00
N ARG A 70 -1.59 10.93 -18.86
CA ARG A 70 -1.42 12.35 -18.59
C ARG A 70 -2.56 12.84 -17.70
N GLY A 71 -2.22 13.19 -16.47
CA GLY A 71 -3.11 13.87 -15.55
C GLY A 71 -3.15 15.39 -15.80
N LEU A 72 -3.74 16.11 -14.86
CA LEU A 72 -3.89 17.56 -14.87
C LEU A 72 -2.52 18.25 -15.07
N GLY A 73 -2.49 19.34 -15.84
CA GLY A 73 -1.29 20.12 -16.08
C GLY A 73 -0.16 19.38 -16.81
N GLY A 74 -0.46 18.23 -17.42
CA GLY A 74 0.50 17.43 -18.19
C GLY A 74 1.45 16.60 -17.33
N VAL A 75 1.18 16.44 -16.03
CA VAL A 75 1.91 15.52 -15.15
C VAL A 75 1.59 14.09 -15.59
N GLY A 76 2.58 13.41 -16.17
CA GLY A 76 2.42 12.00 -16.56
C GLY A 76 2.50 11.08 -15.34
N ILE A 77 1.58 10.16 -15.22
CA ILE A 77 1.55 9.14 -14.18
C ILE A 77 1.84 7.78 -14.82
N GLU A 78 2.83 7.11 -14.29
CA GLU A 78 3.20 5.76 -14.71
C GLU A 78 2.35 4.74 -13.95
N ALA A 79 1.60 3.90 -14.69
CA ALA A 79 0.76 2.86 -14.12
C ALA A 79 0.82 1.58 -14.96
N ALA A 80 0.59 0.44 -14.33
CA ALA A 80 0.43 -0.84 -15.03
C ALA A 80 -0.87 -1.51 -14.57
N ILE A 81 -1.58 -2.11 -15.53
CA ILE A 81 -2.72 -2.98 -15.26
C ILE A 81 -2.23 -4.43 -15.34
N ILE A 82 -2.42 -5.17 -14.26
CA ILE A 82 -1.90 -6.54 -14.10
C ILE A 82 -3.02 -7.50 -13.69
N GLY A 83 -2.76 -8.78 -13.79
CA GLY A 83 -3.72 -9.84 -13.46
C GLY A 83 -4.70 -10.10 -14.60
N ASN A 84 -5.98 -10.14 -14.30
CA ASN A 84 -7.05 -10.35 -15.30
C ASN A 84 -7.56 -9.01 -15.82
N VAL A 85 -6.94 -8.49 -16.86
CA VAL A 85 -7.28 -7.18 -17.45
C VAL A 85 -8.68 -7.11 -18.06
N GLY A 86 -9.36 -8.24 -18.25
CA GLY A 86 -10.74 -8.32 -18.73
C GLY A 86 -11.76 -8.61 -17.61
N ALA A 87 -11.36 -8.46 -16.34
CA ALA A 87 -12.27 -8.63 -15.23
C ALA A 87 -13.21 -7.43 -15.09
N ASP A 88 -14.37 -7.65 -14.48
CA ASP A 88 -15.32 -6.57 -14.15
C ASP A 88 -14.85 -5.75 -12.93
N LYS A 89 -13.91 -6.29 -12.14
CA LYS A 89 -13.39 -5.70 -10.92
C LYS A 89 -11.99 -5.14 -11.10
N LEU A 90 -11.80 -3.87 -10.75
CA LEU A 90 -10.49 -3.22 -10.65
C LEU A 90 -10.13 -2.99 -9.18
N GLN A 91 -8.90 -3.36 -8.80
CA GLN A 91 -8.30 -2.99 -7.53
C GLN A 91 -7.10 -2.08 -7.77
N VAL A 92 -7.19 -0.83 -7.35
CA VAL A 92 -6.07 0.11 -7.39
C VAL A 92 -5.21 -0.08 -6.16
N VAL A 93 -3.89 -0.21 -6.36
CA VAL A 93 -2.91 -0.44 -5.29
C VAL A 93 -1.89 0.70 -5.28
N LEU A 94 -1.93 1.49 -4.22
CA LEU A 94 -1.01 2.61 -4.01
C LEU A 94 -0.03 2.28 -2.90
N TYR A 95 1.25 2.27 -3.25
CA TYR A 95 2.32 1.88 -2.32
C TYR A 95 2.63 2.98 -1.31
N GLY A 96 3.24 2.58 -0.21
CA GLY A 96 3.74 3.48 0.81
C GLY A 96 4.86 4.40 0.32
N TRP A 97 5.42 5.17 1.24
CA TRP A 97 6.46 6.15 0.96
C TRP A 97 7.70 5.54 0.30
N GLY A 98 8.08 6.08 -0.86
CA GLY A 98 9.16 5.54 -1.69
C GLY A 98 8.82 4.26 -2.45
N GLY A 99 7.59 3.76 -2.33
CA GLY A 99 7.14 2.57 -3.04
C GLY A 99 7.06 2.81 -4.54
N ASN A 100 7.62 1.86 -5.29
CA ASN A 100 7.64 1.86 -6.74
C ASN A 100 7.23 0.46 -7.21
N PHE A 101 6.22 0.37 -8.07
CA PHE A 101 5.71 -0.92 -8.54
C PHE A 101 6.74 -1.74 -9.35
N ARG A 102 7.83 -1.12 -9.78
CA ARG A 102 8.95 -1.80 -10.42
C ARG A 102 9.96 -2.36 -9.42
N HIS A 103 9.79 -2.07 -8.11
CA HIS A 103 10.65 -2.65 -7.11
C HIS A 103 10.38 -4.16 -6.96
N PRO A 104 11.41 -5.00 -6.75
CA PRO A 104 11.23 -6.45 -6.60
C PRO A 104 10.18 -6.87 -5.58
N ASN A 105 10.08 -6.17 -4.44
CA ASN A 105 9.06 -6.44 -3.42
C ASN A 105 7.66 -6.15 -3.96
N ALA A 106 7.46 -5.02 -4.64
CA ALA A 106 6.17 -4.68 -5.24
C ALA A 106 5.77 -5.68 -6.34
N LEU A 107 6.73 -6.20 -7.10
CA LEU A 107 6.47 -7.28 -8.06
C LEU A 107 6.01 -8.57 -7.37
N ARG A 108 6.62 -8.92 -6.22
CA ARG A 108 6.17 -10.08 -5.42
C ARG A 108 4.77 -9.90 -4.87
N GLU A 109 4.47 -8.72 -4.35
CA GLU A 109 3.13 -8.35 -3.91
C GLU A 109 2.13 -8.49 -5.06
N ALA A 110 2.46 -7.96 -6.24
CA ALA A 110 1.64 -8.05 -7.45
C ALA A 110 1.39 -9.51 -7.87
N ILE A 111 2.43 -10.35 -7.87
CA ILE A 111 2.33 -11.78 -8.17
C ILE A 111 1.41 -12.48 -7.15
N THR A 112 1.59 -12.20 -5.86
CA THR A 112 0.82 -12.84 -4.79
C THR A 112 -0.63 -12.40 -4.81
N MET A 113 -0.91 -11.12 -5.01
CA MET A 113 -2.27 -10.58 -5.09
C MET A 113 -3.03 -11.18 -6.27
N THR A 114 -2.44 -11.17 -7.46
CA THR A 114 -3.07 -11.70 -8.67
C THR A 114 -3.24 -13.22 -8.66
N TYR A 115 -2.41 -13.93 -7.91
CA TYR A 115 -2.56 -15.35 -7.65
C TYR A 115 -3.72 -15.64 -6.68
N ASN A 116 -3.84 -14.84 -5.63
CA ASN A 116 -4.87 -15.02 -4.60
C ASN A 116 -6.28 -14.60 -5.07
N ASP A 117 -6.38 -13.57 -5.92
CA ASP A 117 -7.65 -13.17 -6.56
C ASP A 117 -7.47 -13.09 -8.09
N PRO A 118 -7.56 -14.24 -8.79
CA PRO A 118 -7.36 -14.31 -10.23
C PRO A 118 -8.50 -13.67 -11.05
N ASN A 119 -9.59 -13.30 -10.41
CA ASN A 119 -10.78 -12.72 -11.05
C ASN A 119 -10.77 -11.19 -11.02
N ALA A 120 -9.70 -10.56 -10.52
CA ALA A 120 -9.57 -9.12 -10.49
C ALA A 120 -8.46 -8.63 -11.43
N ALA A 121 -8.67 -7.43 -11.98
CA ALA A 121 -7.60 -6.59 -12.49
C ALA A 121 -7.02 -5.76 -11.36
N TYR A 122 -5.71 -5.52 -11.40
CA TYR A 122 -5.03 -4.65 -10.45
C TYR A 122 -4.34 -3.52 -11.20
N MET A 123 -4.57 -2.30 -10.77
CA MET A 123 -3.77 -1.15 -11.18
C MET A 123 -2.71 -0.87 -10.13
N VAL A 124 -1.46 -0.99 -10.50
CA VAL A 124 -0.33 -0.51 -9.70
C VAL A 124 0.18 0.80 -10.28
N MET A 125 0.40 1.80 -9.44
CA MET A 125 0.71 3.15 -9.89
C MET A 125 1.90 3.73 -9.13
N ASN A 126 2.81 4.37 -9.85
CA ASN A 126 3.85 5.19 -9.26
C ASN A 126 3.31 6.60 -8.97
N MET A 127 3.42 7.03 -7.74
CA MET A 127 3.03 8.38 -7.34
C MET A 127 3.86 9.45 -8.05
N PRO A 128 3.36 10.69 -8.17
CA PRO A 128 4.15 11.81 -8.68
C PRO A 128 5.52 11.92 -8.01
N GLY A 129 6.57 11.98 -8.82
CA GLY A 129 7.96 12.03 -8.35
C GLY A 129 8.59 10.66 -8.08
N VAL A 130 7.88 9.56 -8.29
CA VAL A 130 8.37 8.18 -8.14
C VAL A 130 8.48 7.52 -9.53
N GLY A 131 9.50 6.70 -9.72
CA GLY A 131 9.75 6.01 -11.01
C GLY A 131 9.81 7.01 -12.15
N ASN A 132 9.04 6.75 -13.20
CA ASN A 132 8.92 7.65 -14.34
C ASN A 132 7.73 8.61 -14.25
N SER A 133 6.97 8.62 -13.17
CA SER A 133 5.92 9.61 -12.97
C SER A 133 6.48 11.02 -12.88
N GLY A 134 5.76 11.97 -13.47
CA GLY A 134 6.11 13.39 -13.45
C GLY A 134 6.10 13.96 -12.04
N MET A 135 6.81 15.08 -11.87
CA MET A 135 6.83 15.80 -10.60
C MET A 135 5.58 16.68 -10.44
N LEU A 136 5.05 16.76 -9.23
CA LEU A 136 4.06 17.79 -8.90
C LEU A 136 4.62 19.20 -9.08
N PRO A 137 3.81 20.16 -9.52
CA PRO A 137 4.19 21.56 -9.52
C PRO A 137 4.62 22.06 -8.13
N LYS A 138 5.49 23.08 -8.12
CA LYS A 138 6.00 23.65 -6.86
C LYS A 138 4.88 24.18 -5.95
N SER A 139 3.82 24.74 -6.54
CA SER A 139 2.64 25.23 -5.80
C SER A 139 1.92 24.11 -5.06
N ALA A 140 1.64 23.00 -5.73
CA ALA A 140 0.99 21.82 -5.14
C ALA A 140 1.85 21.25 -3.98
N ARG A 141 3.15 21.04 -4.21
CA ARG A 141 4.08 20.58 -3.17
C ARG A 141 4.17 21.53 -1.98
N LYS A 142 4.08 22.85 -2.21
CA LYS A 142 4.05 23.84 -1.14
C LYS A 142 2.77 23.67 -0.31
N LYS A 143 1.60 23.59 -0.95
CA LYS A 143 0.31 23.41 -0.27
C LYS A 143 0.30 22.14 0.60
N ILE A 144 0.76 21.01 0.05
CA ILE A 144 0.87 19.72 0.79
C ILE A 144 1.73 19.91 2.06
N ARG A 145 2.90 20.54 1.97
CA ARG A 145 3.77 20.79 3.13
C ARG A 145 3.13 21.69 4.18
N GLU A 146 2.38 22.69 3.75
CA GLU A 146 1.76 23.68 4.64
C GLU A 146 0.56 23.10 5.38
N THR A 147 -0.26 22.34 4.71
CA THR A 147 -1.51 21.80 5.27
C THR A 147 -1.39 20.41 5.87
N GLY A 148 -0.46 19.57 5.37
CA GLY A 148 -0.43 18.15 5.66
C GLY A 148 -1.48 17.33 4.85
N SER A 149 -2.37 17.99 4.14
CA SER A 149 -3.36 17.37 3.25
C SER A 149 -2.74 17.05 1.88
N TYR A 150 -3.09 15.91 1.32
CA TYR A 150 -2.69 15.49 -0.02
C TYR A 150 -3.69 15.89 -1.11
N ASP A 151 -4.69 16.70 -0.78
CA ASP A 151 -5.71 17.22 -1.69
C ASP A 151 -5.12 17.70 -3.03
N SER A 152 -4.08 18.54 -2.97
CA SER A 152 -3.38 19.02 -4.17
C SER A 152 -2.63 17.94 -4.97
N LEU A 153 -2.45 16.74 -4.44
CA LEU A 153 -1.93 15.60 -5.21
C LEU A 153 -3.10 14.86 -5.87
N GLY A 154 -4.21 14.74 -5.15
CA GLY A 154 -5.45 14.17 -5.68
C GLY A 154 -5.91 14.82 -6.97
N GLU A 155 -5.77 16.15 -7.11
CA GLU A 155 -6.04 16.88 -8.36
C GLU A 155 -5.32 16.28 -9.59
N TYR A 156 -4.17 15.64 -9.41
CA TYR A 156 -3.37 15.04 -10.48
C TYR A 156 -3.60 13.54 -10.66
N THR A 157 -3.98 12.85 -9.60
CA THR A 157 -4.12 11.40 -9.61
C THR A 157 -5.58 10.94 -9.77
N GLY A 158 -6.55 11.70 -9.28
CA GLY A 158 -7.97 11.40 -9.43
C GLY A 158 -8.39 11.19 -10.90
N PRO A 159 -8.12 12.15 -11.81
CA PRO A 159 -8.44 11.98 -13.24
C PRO A 159 -7.74 10.78 -13.91
N VAL A 160 -6.60 10.34 -13.38
CA VAL A 160 -5.92 9.14 -13.87
C VAL A 160 -6.68 7.88 -13.44
N LEU A 161 -7.20 7.87 -12.22
CA LEU A 161 -8.04 6.77 -11.74
C LEU A 161 -9.38 6.74 -12.50
N ASP A 162 -10.03 7.88 -12.73
CA ASP A 162 -11.23 7.96 -13.55
C ASP A 162 -11.03 7.32 -14.93
N TYR A 163 -9.99 7.75 -15.62
CA TYR A 163 -9.68 7.24 -16.96
C TYR A 163 -9.49 5.72 -17.01
N VAL A 164 -8.84 5.14 -15.97
CA VAL A 164 -8.60 3.69 -15.95
C VAL A 164 -9.84 2.94 -15.48
N SER A 165 -10.66 3.52 -14.63
CA SER A 165 -11.84 2.85 -14.05
C SER A 165 -13.06 2.81 -14.99
N GLU A 166 -13.07 3.57 -16.09
CA GLU A 166 -14.18 3.59 -17.06
C GLU A 166 -14.56 2.21 -17.61
N ASP A 167 -13.61 1.29 -17.68
CA ASP A 167 -13.80 -0.06 -18.24
C ASP A 167 -14.24 -1.11 -17.19
N TYR A 168 -14.51 -0.71 -15.92
CA TYR A 168 -14.77 -1.64 -14.83
C TYR A 168 -16.07 -1.33 -14.09
N ASP A 169 -16.80 -2.39 -13.71
CA ASP A 169 -18.10 -2.28 -13.01
C ASP A 169 -17.94 -2.14 -11.49
N TYR A 170 -16.84 -2.64 -10.92
CA TYR A 170 -16.55 -2.62 -9.48
C TYR A 170 -15.15 -2.12 -9.20
N ILE A 171 -15.06 -1.01 -8.48
CA ILE A 171 -13.80 -0.28 -8.29
C ILE A 171 -13.45 -0.23 -6.81
N VAL A 172 -12.29 -0.80 -6.47
CA VAL A 172 -11.67 -0.70 -5.13
C VAL A 172 -10.42 0.17 -5.25
N VAL A 173 -10.38 1.27 -4.53
CA VAL A 173 -9.16 2.09 -4.44
C VAL A 173 -8.53 1.85 -3.08
N GLY A 174 -7.28 1.43 -3.07
CA GLY A 174 -6.59 1.12 -1.84
C GLY A 174 -5.14 1.58 -1.81
N GLY A 175 -4.60 1.68 -0.61
CA GLY A 175 -3.21 2.04 -0.43
C GLY A 175 -2.70 1.85 0.99
N HIS A 176 -1.39 1.74 1.12
CA HIS A 176 -0.68 1.57 2.38
C HIS A 176 0.08 2.83 2.76
N SER A 177 0.03 3.22 4.04
CA SER A 177 0.83 4.33 4.57
C SER A 177 0.57 5.65 3.82
N LEU A 178 1.57 6.21 3.16
CA LEU A 178 1.43 7.35 2.24
C LEU A 178 0.48 7.02 1.09
N GLY A 179 0.52 5.79 0.56
CA GLY A 179 -0.39 5.35 -0.50
C GLY A 179 -1.86 5.43 -0.07
N ALA A 180 -2.18 5.18 1.20
CA ALA A 180 -3.52 5.36 1.74
C ALA A 180 -3.96 6.84 1.69
N ARG A 181 -3.06 7.77 1.97
CA ARG A 181 -3.32 9.22 1.86
C ARG A 181 -3.58 9.63 0.41
N VAL A 182 -2.76 9.09 -0.50
CA VAL A 182 -2.92 9.36 -1.93
C VAL A 182 -4.21 8.74 -2.47
N ALA A 183 -4.56 7.51 -2.05
CA ALA A 183 -5.84 6.87 -2.39
C ALA A 183 -7.02 7.75 -1.98
N THR A 184 -7.02 8.19 -0.73
CA THR A 184 -8.06 9.07 -0.18
C THR A 184 -8.18 10.36 -0.98
N SER A 185 -7.07 11.04 -1.21
CA SER A 185 -7.08 12.31 -1.98
C SER A 185 -7.44 12.11 -3.45
N SER A 186 -7.03 11.00 -4.06
CA SER A 186 -7.41 10.71 -5.45
C SER A 186 -8.92 10.51 -5.58
N VAL A 187 -9.53 9.73 -4.67
CA VAL A 187 -10.98 9.49 -4.67
C VAL A 187 -11.76 10.80 -4.49
N SER A 188 -11.27 11.77 -3.72
CA SER A 188 -11.93 13.07 -3.57
C SER A 188 -11.96 13.91 -4.86
N HIS A 189 -11.12 13.58 -5.84
CA HIS A 189 -10.99 14.27 -7.12
C HIS A 189 -11.38 13.41 -8.33
N MET A 190 -12.04 12.28 -8.09
CA MET A 190 -12.66 11.49 -9.15
C MET A 190 -14.05 12.05 -9.47
N ASP A 191 -14.39 12.08 -10.74
CA ASP A 191 -15.75 12.37 -11.22
C ASP A 191 -16.66 11.15 -11.07
N SER A 192 -16.08 9.95 -11.25
CA SER A 192 -16.75 8.67 -11.01
C SER A 192 -16.71 8.31 -9.51
N LYS A 193 -17.68 7.50 -9.08
CA LYS A 193 -17.69 6.96 -7.71
C LYS A 193 -16.99 5.62 -7.66
N VAL A 194 -16.30 5.38 -6.56
CA VAL A 194 -15.70 4.08 -6.26
C VAL A 194 -16.62 3.26 -5.35
N ASP A 195 -16.57 1.93 -5.46
CA ASP A 195 -17.35 1.05 -4.59
C ASP A 195 -16.74 1.01 -3.20
N GLU A 196 -15.43 0.79 -3.11
CA GLU A 196 -14.72 0.69 -1.83
C GLU A 196 -13.47 1.55 -1.80
N LEU A 197 -13.20 2.11 -0.61
CA LEU A 197 -11.93 2.72 -0.25
C LEU A 197 -11.26 1.88 0.84
N ARG A 198 -10.10 1.25 0.53
CA ARG A 198 -9.34 0.39 1.46
C ARG A 198 -8.05 1.05 1.88
N LEU A 199 -7.94 1.44 3.12
CA LEU A 199 -6.82 2.20 3.66
C LEU A 199 -6.05 1.35 4.68
N PHE A 200 -4.77 1.16 4.43
CA PHE A 200 -3.91 0.36 5.27
C PHE A 200 -2.93 1.25 6.01
N ASP A 201 -3.13 1.35 7.31
CA ASP A 201 -2.34 2.14 8.26
C ASP A 201 -2.01 3.57 7.76
N PRO A 202 -3.03 4.40 7.51
CA PRO A 202 -2.87 5.73 6.92
C PRO A 202 -2.11 6.68 7.85
N VAL A 203 -0.88 7.04 7.52
CA VAL A 203 -0.06 7.97 8.30
C VAL A 203 -0.61 9.38 8.23
N GLY A 204 -0.44 10.17 9.31
CA GLY A 204 -0.94 11.55 9.41
C GLY A 204 -2.36 11.64 10.00
N SER A 205 -2.76 10.63 10.76
CA SER A 205 -3.96 10.69 11.63
C SER A 205 -3.79 11.60 12.84
N ARG A 206 -2.55 11.98 13.14
CA ARG A 206 -2.19 12.91 14.23
C ARG A 206 -0.97 13.73 13.87
N ASN A 207 -0.82 14.88 14.52
CA ASN A 207 0.41 15.67 14.44
C ASN A 207 1.52 15.01 15.27
N MET A 208 2.47 14.40 14.59
CA MET A 208 3.57 13.68 15.25
C MET A 208 4.83 14.53 15.40
N GLY A 209 4.99 15.55 14.55
CA GLY A 209 6.21 16.31 14.41
C GLY A 209 7.33 15.51 13.70
N LEU A 210 8.27 16.22 13.09
CA LEU A 210 9.30 15.60 12.23
C LEU A 210 10.24 14.66 12.97
N VAL A 211 10.65 15.02 14.19
CA VAL A 211 11.60 14.22 14.97
C VAL A 211 10.97 12.91 15.41
N ALA A 212 9.73 12.95 15.90
CA ALA A 212 9.02 11.73 16.31
C ALA A 212 8.68 10.84 15.10
N LEU A 213 8.30 11.43 13.96
CA LEU A 213 8.08 10.69 12.73
C LEU A 213 9.35 9.95 12.30
N ALA A 214 10.50 10.64 12.27
CA ALA A 214 11.77 10.04 11.90
C ALA A 214 12.19 8.93 12.88
N ALA A 215 12.07 9.16 14.18
CA ALA A 215 12.40 8.17 15.21
C ALA A 215 11.53 6.91 15.12
N ASN A 216 10.24 7.06 14.88
CA ASN A 216 9.33 5.94 14.74
C ASN A 216 9.55 5.21 13.41
N PHE A 217 9.64 5.95 12.28
CA PHE A 217 9.77 5.35 10.96
C PHE A 217 11.13 4.65 10.77
N ILE A 218 12.24 5.32 11.08
CA ILE A 218 13.58 4.76 10.86
C ILE A 218 13.96 3.80 12.01
N GLY A 219 13.69 4.21 13.27
CA GLY A 219 14.14 3.45 14.43
C GLY A 219 13.28 2.22 14.69
N LYS A 220 11.96 2.40 14.84
CA LYS A 220 11.08 1.29 15.24
C LYS A 220 10.57 0.50 14.04
N GLU A 221 9.91 1.15 13.11
CA GLU A 221 9.36 0.49 11.93
C GLU A 221 10.45 -0.05 10.99
N GLY A 222 11.59 0.66 10.87
CA GLY A 222 12.72 0.18 10.07
C GLY A 222 13.31 -1.13 10.60
N LEU A 223 13.38 -1.33 11.92
CA LEU A 223 13.81 -2.58 12.52
C LEU A 223 12.81 -3.72 12.27
N GLU A 224 11.52 -3.43 12.37
CA GLU A 224 10.46 -4.40 12.07
C GLU A 224 10.42 -4.74 10.58
N LEU A 225 10.62 -3.77 9.69
CA LEU A 225 10.73 -4.04 8.26
C LEU A 225 11.86 -5.03 7.95
N MET A 226 13.03 -4.83 8.55
CA MET A 226 14.15 -5.79 8.41
C MET A 226 13.81 -7.18 8.94
N ARG A 227 12.97 -7.26 9.98
CA ARG A 227 12.48 -8.52 10.53
C ARG A 227 11.51 -9.20 9.56
N TYR A 228 10.50 -8.50 9.06
CA TYR A 228 9.59 -9.02 8.05
C TYR A 228 10.32 -9.43 6.76
N ASP A 229 11.30 -8.67 6.33
CA ASP A 229 12.14 -9.02 5.17
C ASP A 229 12.90 -10.33 5.38
N LYS A 230 13.46 -10.55 6.55
CA LYS A 230 14.15 -11.82 6.87
C LYS A 230 13.17 -13.00 6.90
N GLU A 231 12.01 -12.81 7.50
CA GLU A 231 11.01 -13.87 7.67
C GLU A 231 10.28 -14.20 6.35
N SER A 232 10.01 -13.17 5.51
CA SER A 232 9.27 -13.35 4.27
C SER A 232 10.12 -13.52 3.02
N LEU A 233 11.34 -12.96 2.99
CA LEU A 233 12.19 -12.94 1.78
C LEU A 233 13.27 -14.03 1.77
N ALA A 234 13.93 -14.31 2.88
CA ALA A 234 15.10 -15.16 2.88
C ALA A 234 14.80 -16.66 2.68
N PRO A 235 13.78 -17.26 3.32
CA PRO A 235 13.41 -18.65 3.04
C PRO A 235 12.70 -18.81 1.71
N SER A 236 11.79 -17.89 1.38
CA SER A 236 10.94 -17.98 0.21
C SER A 236 11.69 -17.85 -1.12
N ALA A 237 12.75 -17.06 -1.20
CA ALA A 237 13.51 -16.94 -2.45
C ALA A 237 14.18 -18.24 -2.86
N LYS A 238 14.72 -19.02 -1.91
CA LYS A 238 15.35 -20.32 -2.17
C LYS A 238 14.35 -21.47 -2.33
N GLU A 239 13.31 -21.49 -1.51
CA GLU A 239 12.35 -22.60 -1.47
C GLU A 239 11.23 -22.47 -2.52
N LEU A 240 10.91 -21.25 -2.97
CA LEU A 240 9.87 -21.00 -3.96
C LEU A 240 10.31 -21.22 -5.40
N GLY A 241 11.56 -21.65 -5.64
CA GLY A 241 12.11 -21.62 -6.99
C GLY A 241 12.19 -20.19 -7.55
N LEU A 242 11.93 -19.17 -6.71
CA LEU A 242 12.16 -17.75 -6.97
C LEU A 242 13.65 -17.41 -6.74
N GLN A 243 14.55 -18.38 -6.92
CA GLN A 243 15.99 -18.14 -6.99
C GLN A 243 16.33 -17.03 -7.98
N PHE A 244 15.48 -16.82 -8.97
CA PHE A 244 15.55 -15.73 -9.91
C PHE A 244 15.18 -14.35 -9.34
N LEU A 245 14.70 -14.26 -8.10
CA LEU A 245 14.51 -13.00 -7.37
C LEU A 245 15.66 -12.73 -6.38
N SER A 246 16.60 -13.65 -6.20
CA SER A 246 17.87 -13.41 -5.52
C SER A 246 18.77 -12.56 -6.41
N ARG A 247 19.42 -11.52 -5.87
CA ARG A 247 20.38 -10.67 -6.61
C ARG A 247 21.53 -11.45 -7.25
N GLU A 248 21.69 -12.70 -6.90
CA GLU A 248 22.77 -13.59 -7.34
C GLU A 248 22.32 -14.58 -8.42
N ASP A 249 21.02 -14.59 -8.80
CA ASP A 249 20.52 -15.49 -9.82
C ASP A 249 20.61 -14.83 -11.22
N PRO A 250 21.28 -15.47 -12.19
CA PRO A 250 21.34 -14.94 -13.57
C PRO A 250 19.97 -14.72 -14.23
N LYS A 251 18.93 -15.48 -13.83
CA LYS A 251 17.57 -15.27 -14.32
C LYS A 251 16.86 -14.11 -13.62
N TYR A 252 17.19 -13.84 -12.35
CA TYR A 252 16.78 -12.60 -11.70
C TYR A 252 17.40 -11.40 -12.42
N VAL A 253 18.67 -11.52 -12.73
CA VAL A 253 19.41 -10.57 -13.52
C VAL A 253 18.73 -10.40 -14.88
N GLU A 254 18.37 -11.44 -15.60
CA GLU A 254 17.73 -11.36 -16.92
C GLU A 254 16.30 -10.80 -16.87
N VAL A 255 15.48 -11.19 -15.88
CA VAL A 255 14.11 -10.70 -15.70
C VAL A 255 14.10 -9.33 -15.03
N ILE A 256 15.01 -9.05 -14.12
CA ILE A 256 15.13 -7.78 -13.41
C ILE A 256 16.24 -6.88 -13.93
N GLU A 257 17.24 -7.35 -14.66
CA GLU A 257 18.14 -6.46 -15.41
C GLU A 257 17.48 -5.90 -16.65
N GLY A 258 16.63 -6.63 -17.31
CA GLY A 258 15.69 -6.02 -18.25
C GLY A 258 14.79 -4.96 -17.59
N PHE A 259 14.46 -5.11 -16.30
CA PHE A 259 13.85 -4.12 -15.45
C PHE A 259 14.87 -3.11 -14.91
N SER A 260 16.03 -3.55 -14.49
CA SER A 260 17.04 -2.82 -13.77
C SER A 260 18.00 -2.08 -14.70
N GLU A 261 18.26 -2.49 -15.93
CA GLU A 261 19.00 -1.63 -16.85
C GLU A 261 18.22 -0.35 -17.18
N ARG A 262 16.90 -0.43 -17.27
CA ARG A 262 16.06 0.76 -17.36
C ARG A 262 15.79 1.43 -16.02
N SER A 263 15.78 0.71 -14.91
CA SER A 263 15.49 1.24 -13.59
C SER A 263 16.73 1.51 -12.74
N ASN A 264 17.87 0.86 -12.95
CA ASN A 264 19.12 1.21 -12.25
C ASN A 264 19.67 2.57 -12.67
N SER A 265 19.50 2.96 -13.92
CA SER A 265 19.78 4.33 -14.32
C SER A 265 18.78 5.33 -13.73
N GLU A 266 17.58 4.88 -13.35
CA GLU A 266 16.48 5.71 -12.82
C GLU A 266 16.35 5.61 -11.30
N PHE A 267 16.80 4.52 -10.66
CA PHE A 267 16.79 4.32 -9.20
C PHE A 267 18.03 4.91 -8.51
N VAL A 268 19.16 4.90 -9.17
CA VAL A 268 20.43 5.37 -8.60
C VAL A 268 20.59 6.87 -8.76
N VAL A 269 19.89 7.46 -9.71
CA VAL A 269 19.83 8.93 -9.84
C VAL A 269 18.37 9.35 -9.66
N PRO A 270 17.97 9.75 -8.46
CA PRO A 270 16.67 10.36 -8.28
C PRO A 270 16.54 11.48 -9.30
N LYS A 271 15.49 11.45 -10.14
CA LYS A 271 15.21 12.58 -11.04
C LYS A 271 15.31 13.87 -10.25
N GLN A 272 15.82 14.91 -10.91
CA GLN A 272 15.91 16.24 -10.32
C GLN A 272 14.54 16.58 -9.74
N GLY A 273 14.44 16.64 -8.41
CA GLY A 273 13.17 16.86 -7.73
C GLY A 273 12.74 15.74 -6.76
N TRP A 274 13.26 14.52 -6.83
CA TRP A 274 12.95 13.45 -5.86
C TRP A 274 13.17 13.90 -4.42
N ARG A 275 14.29 14.55 -4.12
CA ARG A 275 14.56 15.12 -2.79
C ARG A 275 13.48 16.10 -2.35
N GLN A 276 12.93 16.87 -3.29
CA GLN A 276 11.90 17.86 -3.00
C GLN A 276 10.55 17.19 -2.72
N GLN A 277 10.23 16.09 -3.44
CA GLN A 277 9.04 15.30 -3.16
C GLN A 277 9.19 14.58 -1.83
N PHE A 278 10.34 13.94 -1.58
CA PHE A 278 10.66 13.30 -0.31
C PHE A 278 10.52 14.26 0.89
N LEU A 279 11.06 15.46 0.79
CA LEU A 279 10.88 16.50 1.81
C LEU A 279 9.42 16.92 1.95
N THR A 280 8.68 17.02 0.83
CA THR A 280 7.26 17.35 0.85
C THR A 280 6.49 16.32 1.65
N ASP A 281 6.71 15.05 1.37
CA ASP A 281 6.03 13.95 2.04
C ASP A 281 6.42 13.87 3.52
N THR A 282 7.71 14.03 3.85
CA THR A 282 8.17 14.07 5.24
C THR A 282 7.45 15.14 6.07
N PHE A 283 7.34 16.34 5.54
CA PHE A 283 6.63 17.42 6.22
C PHE A 283 5.11 17.17 6.29
N ALA A 284 4.52 16.63 5.25
CA ALA A 284 3.08 16.36 5.23
C ALA A 284 2.70 15.22 6.19
N LEU A 285 3.45 14.11 6.18
CA LEU A 285 3.20 12.96 7.05
C LEU A 285 3.40 13.25 8.54
N SER A 286 4.14 14.32 8.87
CA SER A 286 4.27 14.76 10.27
C SER A 286 3.04 15.49 10.81
N LYS A 287 2.07 15.80 9.96
CA LYS A 287 0.84 16.56 10.29
C LYS A 287 -0.41 15.68 10.25
N ASP A 288 -1.52 16.20 10.73
CA ASP A 288 -2.81 15.54 10.93
C ASP A 288 -3.84 15.76 9.80
N GLY A 289 -3.39 15.92 8.56
CA GLY A 289 -4.28 16.19 7.42
C GLY A 289 -5.18 15.03 6.95
N PHE A 290 -5.08 13.82 7.55
CA PHE A 290 -5.81 12.64 7.08
C PHE A 290 -7.33 12.76 7.24
N ALA A 291 -7.80 13.27 8.37
CA ALA A 291 -9.23 13.42 8.63
C ALA A 291 -9.92 14.30 7.59
N GLU A 292 -9.28 15.41 7.22
CA GLU A 292 -9.80 16.34 6.21
C GLU A 292 -9.84 15.70 4.83
N ASP A 293 -8.78 14.97 4.44
CA ASP A 293 -8.73 14.24 3.17
C ASP A 293 -9.84 13.18 3.11
N LEU A 294 -10.07 12.44 4.19
CA LEU A 294 -11.08 11.39 4.26
C LEU A 294 -12.51 11.94 4.20
N LEU A 295 -12.78 13.06 4.87
CA LEU A 295 -14.07 13.74 4.80
C LEU A 295 -14.41 14.20 3.38
N ARG A 296 -13.42 14.65 2.62
CA ARG A 296 -13.60 15.02 1.21
C ARG A 296 -13.83 13.80 0.32
N ALA A 297 -13.17 12.69 0.58
CA ALA A 297 -13.28 11.47 -0.22
C ALA A 297 -14.61 10.71 0.01
N ALA A 298 -15.10 10.73 1.25
CA ALA A 298 -16.25 9.92 1.66
C ALA A 298 -17.51 10.06 0.77
N PRO A 299 -17.87 11.26 0.25
CA PRO A 299 -19.01 11.40 -0.68
C PRO A 299 -18.85 10.65 -2.00
N ASN A 300 -17.63 10.33 -2.40
CA ASN A 300 -17.33 9.62 -3.65
C ASN A 300 -17.22 8.10 -3.48
N VAL A 301 -17.44 7.59 -2.27
CA VAL A 301 -17.48 6.14 -1.99
C VAL A 301 -18.93 5.68 -1.90
N GLN A 302 -19.27 4.60 -2.62
CA GLN A 302 -20.65 4.12 -2.71
C GLN A 302 -21.02 3.13 -1.61
N ARG A 303 -20.11 2.22 -1.24
CA ARG A 303 -20.41 1.08 -0.38
C ARG A 303 -19.70 1.15 0.96
N GLU A 304 -18.37 1.09 0.97
CA GLU A 304 -17.61 0.93 2.19
C GLU A 304 -16.30 1.72 2.18
N ILE A 305 -15.95 2.25 3.37
CA ILE A 305 -14.63 2.82 3.64
C ILE A 305 -14.01 1.94 4.74
N ASN A 306 -13.06 1.11 4.37
CA ASN A 306 -12.44 0.16 5.27
C ASN A 306 -11.01 0.58 5.60
N ILE A 307 -10.73 0.82 6.89
CA ILE A 307 -9.42 1.23 7.38
C ILE A 307 -8.85 0.08 8.20
N PHE A 308 -7.68 -0.40 7.83
CA PHE A 308 -6.96 -1.47 8.51
C PHE A 308 -5.76 -0.87 9.23
N THR A 309 -5.71 -0.97 10.55
CA THR A 309 -4.61 -0.41 11.35
C THR A 309 -4.01 -1.51 12.23
N PRO A 310 -2.70 -1.79 12.11
CA PRO A 310 -2.04 -2.76 12.96
C PRO A 310 -1.98 -2.28 14.42
N GLU A 311 -2.21 -3.19 15.35
CA GLU A 311 -2.21 -2.91 16.79
C GLU A 311 -0.86 -2.35 17.28
N GLY A 312 0.24 -2.86 16.72
CA GLY A 312 1.60 -2.44 17.05
C GLY A 312 2.15 -1.30 16.19
N SER A 313 1.36 -0.63 15.37
CA SER A 313 1.86 0.48 14.55
C SER A 313 2.41 1.63 15.40
N HIS A 314 3.60 2.09 15.02
CA HIS A 314 4.22 3.26 15.64
C HIS A 314 3.95 4.56 14.87
N LEU A 315 3.37 4.48 13.69
CA LEU A 315 3.08 5.62 12.81
C LEU A 315 1.64 6.10 12.91
N THR A 316 0.73 5.20 13.29
CA THR A 316 -0.69 5.50 13.51
C THR A 316 -1.11 5.07 14.91
N ASN A 317 -2.29 5.49 15.30
CA ASN A 317 -2.89 5.09 16.57
C ASN A 317 -4.36 4.75 16.32
N MET A 318 -4.78 3.55 16.72
CA MET A 318 -6.17 3.11 16.54
C MET A 318 -7.19 4.07 17.14
N ARG A 319 -6.87 4.71 18.29
CA ARG A 319 -7.75 5.69 18.92
C ARG A 319 -7.99 6.91 18.02
N ASP A 320 -6.91 7.40 17.39
CA ASP A 320 -7.00 8.56 16.49
C ASP A 320 -7.81 8.20 15.24
N ILE A 321 -7.58 7.01 14.69
CA ILE A 321 -8.35 6.50 13.54
C ILE A 321 -9.81 6.25 13.91
N ALA A 322 -10.11 5.64 15.07
CA ALA A 322 -11.47 5.43 15.54
C ALA A 322 -12.23 6.77 15.70
N TYR A 323 -11.55 7.79 16.22
CA TYR A 323 -12.11 9.14 16.32
C TYR A 323 -12.42 9.71 14.92
N ILE A 324 -11.52 9.57 13.96
CA ILE A 324 -11.73 10.02 12.56
C ILE A 324 -12.91 9.27 11.94
N VAL A 325 -13.00 7.95 12.12
CA VAL A 325 -14.15 7.14 11.67
C VAL A 325 -15.46 7.65 12.26
N GLY A 326 -15.47 7.98 13.56
CA GLY A 326 -16.63 8.57 14.22
C GLY A 326 -17.06 9.90 13.62
N ILE A 327 -16.11 10.80 13.32
CA ILE A 327 -16.39 12.07 12.63
C ILE A 327 -16.97 11.81 11.24
N VAL A 328 -16.30 10.96 10.45
CA VAL A 328 -16.74 10.66 9.09
C VAL A 328 -18.15 10.08 9.07
N ASN A 329 -18.50 9.19 10.00
CA ASN A 329 -19.84 8.60 10.09
C ASN A 329 -20.90 9.58 10.67
N GLY A 330 -20.48 10.57 11.42
CA GLY A 330 -21.38 11.59 12.00
C GLY A 330 -21.79 12.70 11.02
N GLU A 331 -21.06 12.85 9.91
CA GLU A 331 -21.37 13.88 8.92
C GLU A 331 -22.57 13.49 8.04
N PRO A 332 -23.52 14.39 7.79
CA PRO A 332 -24.61 14.16 6.84
C PRO A 332 -24.02 13.94 5.44
N ARG A 333 -24.30 12.79 4.84
CA ARG A 333 -23.79 12.43 3.51
C ARG A 333 -24.91 12.02 2.56
N SER A 334 -24.67 12.26 1.29
CA SER A 334 -25.53 11.78 0.21
C SER A 334 -25.31 10.30 -0.14
N THR A 335 -24.22 9.70 0.34
CA THR A 335 -23.86 8.29 0.12
C THR A 335 -24.07 7.46 1.37
N ALA A 336 -24.41 6.19 1.19
CA ALA A 336 -24.63 5.23 2.26
C ALA A 336 -23.33 4.59 2.79
N ALA A 337 -22.16 4.96 2.21
CA ALA A 337 -20.89 4.36 2.59
C ALA A 337 -20.56 4.64 4.05
N GLU A 338 -20.40 3.58 4.83
CA GLU A 338 -19.97 3.63 6.22
C GLU A 338 -18.46 3.48 6.30
N ALA A 339 -17.82 4.25 7.16
CA ALA A 339 -16.41 4.07 7.48
C ALA A 339 -16.28 3.08 8.65
N ARG A 340 -15.43 2.07 8.48
CA ARG A 340 -15.17 1.00 9.45
C ARG A 340 -13.66 0.91 9.71
N LEU A 341 -13.32 0.70 10.98
CA LEU A 341 -11.93 0.45 11.39
C LEU A 341 -11.76 -1.02 11.76
N PHE A 342 -10.75 -1.66 11.17
CA PHE A 342 -10.32 -3.00 11.52
C PHE A 342 -8.92 -2.96 12.14
N GLY A 343 -8.80 -3.41 13.38
CA GLY A 343 -7.50 -3.64 14.01
C GLY A 343 -6.89 -4.92 13.48
N ILE A 344 -5.65 -4.87 12.98
CA ILE A 344 -4.85 -6.06 12.70
C ILE A 344 -4.16 -6.42 14.01
N LEU A 345 -4.53 -7.58 14.56
CA LEU A 345 -4.20 -8.01 15.92
C LEU A 345 -2.80 -8.63 16.01
N ASP A 346 -2.48 -9.15 17.18
CA ASP A 346 -1.26 -9.94 17.47
C ASP A 346 0.04 -9.14 17.39
N GLY A 347 -0.03 -7.83 17.68
CA GLY A 347 1.13 -6.95 17.78
C GLY A 347 1.82 -6.65 16.45
N HIS A 348 1.15 -6.89 15.32
CA HIS A 348 1.66 -6.50 14.01
C HIS A 348 1.90 -4.99 13.93
N THR A 349 2.96 -4.60 13.21
CA THR A 349 3.37 -3.21 13.05
C THR A 349 2.94 -2.65 11.68
N HIS A 350 3.26 -1.38 11.43
CA HIS A 350 3.03 -0.71 10.16
C HIS A 350 3.46 -1.54 8.93
N ASN A 351 4.52 -2.31 9.08
CA ASN A 351 5.12 -3.05 7.98
C ASN A 351 4.45 -4.40 7.65
N VAL A 352 3.40 -4.80 8.37
CA VAL A 352 2.67 -6.05 8.05
C VAL A 352 2.17 -6.06 6.60
N MET A 353 1.84 -4.89 6.05
CA MET A 353 1.37 -4.74 4.67
C MET A 353 2.49 -4.83 3.62
N ASN A 354 3.75 -4.85 4.04
CA ASN A 354 4.88 -5.18 3.15
C ASN A 354 5.10 -6.69 3.01
N VAL A 355 4.31 -7.50 3.74
CA VAL A 355 4.30 -8.95 3.60
C VAL A 355 3.32 -9.33 2.49
N PRO A 356 3.77 -9.88 1.34
CA PRO A 356 2.91 -10.13 0.18
C PRO A 356 1.68 -10.97 0.50
N ALA A 357 1.82 -11.98 1.36
CA ALA A 357 0.71 -12.83 1.77
C ALA A 357 -0.35 -12.07 2.57
N ALA A 358 0.05 -11.21 3.51
CA ALA A 358 -0.87 -10.41 4.31
C ALA A 358 -1.63 -9.41 3.43
N LEU A 359 -0.90 -8.71 2.56
CA LEU A 359 -1.48 -7.75 1.61
C LEU A 359 -2.50 -8.43 0.70
N ALA A 360 -2.14 -9.58 0.08
CA ALA A 360 -3.02 -10.32 -0.81
C ALA A 360 -4.30 -10.78 -0.12
N LEU A 361 -4.20 -11.29 1.11
CA LEU A 361 -5.33 -11.73 1.89
C LEU A 361 -6.29 -10.58 2.23
N ILE A 362 -5.75 -9.45 2.68
CA ILE A 362 -6.59 -8.32 3.07
C ILE A 362 -7.24 -7.65 1.84
N TYR A 363 -6.55 -7.58 0.70
CA TYR A 363 -7.16 -7.09 -0.54
C TYR A 363 -8.27 -8.01 -1.07
N SER A 364 -8.20 -9.31 -0.82
CA SER A 364 -9.23 -10.26 -1.25
C SER A 364 -10.42 -10.39 -0.28
N LEU A 365 -10.35 -9.75 0.90
CA LEU A 365 -11.45 -9.80 1.87
C LEU A 365 -12.74 -9.23 1.29
N ASN A 366 -13.83 -9.95 1.52
CA ASN A 366 -15.16 -9.42 1.35
C ASN A 366 -15.63 -8.84 2.69
N THR A 367 -15.35 -7.56 2.89
CA THR A 367 -15.62 -6.85 4.15
C THR A 367 -17.11 -6.69 4.44
N SER A 368 -17.97 -6.76 3.43
CA SER A 368 -19.43 -6.74 3.64
C SER A 368 -19.96 -8.01 4.32
N LYS A 369 -19.13 -9.05 4.45
CA LYS A 369 -19.47 -10.30 5.13
C LYS A 369 -18.85 -10.44 6.52
N LEU A 370 -18.05 -9.47 6.92
CA LEU A 370 -17.47 -9.38 8.25
C LEU A 370 -18.38 -8.62 9.20
#